data_44b6dc30bc1cf36845840686ad995a0e
#
_entry.id   44b6dc30bc1cf36845840686ad995a0e
#
_cell.length_a   1.000
_cell.length_b   1.000
_cell.length_c   1.000
_cell.angle_alpha   90.00
_cell.angle_beta   90.00
_cell.angle_gamma   90.00
#
_symmetry.space_group_name_H-M   'P 1'
#
loop_
_entity.id
_entity.type
_entity.pdbx_description
1 polymer ?
#
loop_
_entity_poly.entity_id
_entity_poly.type
_entity_poly.pdbx_seq_one_letter_code
_entity_poly.pdbx_strand_id
1 'polypeptide(L)'
;MNQFYIILLAVFFYSNVRAQQAYFVDGYHGGIYGHYPVKWKTQFIVDQLSMHPDWRICLEIEPETWDTVYVQTPEAYQQFKKLVASRQVEFTNPTYAQPYCYNISGESIIRQFQYGITKTNAHFPEVDFVTYSVEEPCFTSCLPQILKQFGFKYAVLKCPNTCWGG
;
A
#
# COMPACT_ATOMS: atom_id res chain seq x y z
N MET A 1 -15.15 -35.80 41.41
CA MET A 1 -14.64 -35.71 40.05
C MET A 1 -14.89 -34.27 39.58
N ASN A 2 -14.17 -33.37 39.52
CA ASN A 2 -12.80 -33.18 39.68
C ASN A 2 -12.51 -31.80 39.13
N GLN A 3 -12.51 -30.82 40.00
CA GLN A 3 -12.13 -29.43 39.64
C GLN A 3 -10.76 -29.40 38.91
N PHE A 4 -9.92 -30.38 39.15
CA PHE A 4 -8.62 -30.50 38.48
C PHE A 4 -8.73 -30.77 36.97
N TYR A 5 -9.71 -31.56 36.51
CA TYR A 5 -9.91 -31.81 35.07
C TYR A 5 -10.50 -30.60 34.34
N ILE A 6 -11.32 -29.78 35.04
CA ILE A 6 -11.89 -28.58 34.46
C ILE A 6 -10.80 -27.52 34.25
N ILE A 7 -9.87 -27.40 35.21
CA ILE A 7 -8.74 -26.47 35.10
C ILE A 7 -7.78 -26.93 33.97
N LEU A 8 -7.52 -28.22 33.85
CA LEU A 8 -6.67 -28.77 32.78
C LEU A 8 -7.28 -28.55 31.40
N LEU A 9 -8.60 -28.76 31.27
CA LEU A 9 -9.33 -28.49 30.02
C LEU A 9 -9.32 -26.98 29.67
N ALA A 10 -9.52 -26.11 30.65
CA ALA A 10 -9.47 -24.67 30.45
C ALA A 10 -8.08 -24.17 29.99
N VAL A 11 -7.00 -24.73 30.59
CA VAL A 11 -5.63 -24.41 30.19
C VAL A 11 -5.34 -24.93 28.77
N PHE A 12 -5.88 -26.10 28.38
CA PHE A 12 -5.71 -26.65 27.03
C PHE A 12 -6.47 -25.82 25.97
N PHE A 13 -7.63 -25.27 26.31
CA PHE A 13 -8.34 -24.35 25.41
C PHE A 13 -7.68 -22.99 25.32
N TYR A 14 -7.10 -22.47 26.41
CA TYR A 14 -6.38 -21.19 26.39
C TYR A 14 -5.08 -21.23 25.60
N SER A 15 -4.38 -22.36 25.57
CA SER A 15 -3.10 -22.49 24.87
C SER A 15 -3.22 -22.61 23.34
N ASN A 16 -4.44 -22.83 22.81
CA ASN A 16 -4.67 -22.97 21.37
C ASN A 16 -5.40 -21.81 20.70
N VAL A 17 -5.79 -20.79 21.46
CA VAL A 17 -6.33 -19.55 20.88
C VAL A 17 -5.15 -18.70 20.43
N ARG A 18 -4.49 -19.08 19.35
CA ARG A 18 -3.69 -18.13 18.59
C ARG A 18 -4.69 -17.19 17.92
N ALA A 19 -4.70 -15.95 18.36
CA ALA A 19 -5.41 -14.93 17.64
C ALA A 19 -4.90 -14.96 16.19
N GLN A 20 -5.75 -15.33 15.26
CA GLN A 20 -5.42 -15.34 13.84
C GLN A 20 -5.31 -13.88 13.42
N GLN A 21 -4.13 -13.43 13.05
CA GLN A 21 -3.95 -12.10 12.53
C GLN A 21 -4.48 -12.07 11.10
N ALA A 22 -5.45 -11.22 10.85
CA ALA A 22 -5.95 -10.94 9.51
C ALA A 22 -5.33 -9.62 9.02
N TYR A 23 -4.77 -9.67 7.81
CA TYR A 23 -4.24 -8.50 7.14
C TYR A 23 -5.16 -8.14 5.98
N PHE A 24 -5.63 -6.91 5.96
CA PHE A 24 -6.43 -6.39 4.88
C PHE A 24 -5.56 -5.43 4.07
N VAL A 25 -5.37 -5.74 2.80
CA VAL A 25 -4.68 -4.87 1.86
C VAL A 25 -5.71 -4.42 0.84
N ASP A 26 -6.14 -3.18 0.95
CA ASP A 26 -6.98 -2.52 -0.03
C ASP A 26 -6.42 -1.13 -0.26
N GLY A 27 -5.92 -0.88 -1.49
CA GLY A 27 -5.26 0.35 -1.82
C GLY A 27 -6.26 1.50 -1.96
N TYR A 28 -6.04 2.59 -1.26
CA TYR A 28 -6.73 3.84 -1.56
C TYR A 28 -6.18 4.42 -2.86
N HIS A 29 -6.97 4.29 -3.91
CA HIS A 29 -6.65 4.81 -5.24
C HIS A 29 -7.23 6.22 -5.39
N GLY A 30 -6.46 7.21 -5.07
CA GLY A 30 -6.95 8.57 -5.00
C GLY A 30 -6.02 9.64 -5.57
N GLY A 31 -5.04 9.32 -6.38
CA GLY A 31 -4.08 10.24 -6.95
C GLY A 31 -4.67 11.36 -7.82
N ILE A 32 -3.83 12.07 -8.54
CA ILE A 32 -4.24 13.20 -9.40
C ILE A 32 -5.25 12.80 -10.48
N TYR A 33 -5.23 11.54 -10.88
CA TYR A 33 -6.13 10.97 -11.89
C TYR A 33 -7.47 10.47 -11.33
N GLY A 34 -7.69 10.56 -10.02
CA GLY A 34 -8.94 10.12 -9.41
C GLY A 34 -10.08 11.13 -9.54
N HIS A 35 -11.31 10.69 -9.19
CA HIS A 35 -12.55 11.46 -9.38
C HIS A 35 -12.67 12.74 -8.56
N TYR A 36 -11.94 12.86 -7.44
CA TYR A 36 -12.06 14.01 -6.54
C TYR A 36 -10.84 14.92 -6.63
N PRO A 37 -10.98 16.22 -6.36
CA PRO A 37 -9.85 17.13 -6.27
C PRO A 37 -8.81 16.64 -5.27
N VAL A 38 -7.53 16.72 -5.62
CA VAL A 38 -6.38 16.28 -4.81
C VAL A 38 -6.43 16.84 -3.39
N LYS A 39 -6.78 18.11 -3.25
CA LYS A 39 -6.88 18.78 -1.94
C LYS A 39 -7.85 18.12 -0.96
N TRP A 40 -8.94 17.55 -1.47
CA TRP A 40 -9.92 16.89 -0.60
C TRP A 40 -9.44 15.52 -0.17
N LYS A 41 -8.79 14.80 -1.06
CA LYS A 41 -8.32 13.45 -0.79
C LYS A 41 -7.25 13.43 0.29
N THR A 42 -6.23 14.28 0.16
CA THR A 42 -5.14 14.34 1.15
C THR A 42 -5.66 14.79 2.50
N GLN A 43 -6.49 15.84 2.54
CA GLN A 43 -7.05 16.30 3.80
C GLN A 43 -7.98 15.25 4.41
N PHE A 44 -8.77 14.55 3.61
CA PHE A 44 -9.63 13.47 4.08
C PHE A 44 -8.80 12.36 4.75
N ILE A 45 -7.71 11.91 4.12
CA ILE A 45 -6.82 10.90 4.70
C ILE A 45 -6.24 11.40 6.04
N VAL A 46 -5.76 12.63 6.06
CA VAL A 46 -5.20 13.26 7.27
C VAL A 46 -6.24 13.28 8.40
N ASP A 47 -7.45 13.71 8.10
CA ASP A 47 -8.53 13.81 9.08
C ASP A 47 -8.91 12.42 9.63
N GLN A 48 -9.09 11.43 8.74
CA GLN A 48 -9.46 10.08 9.16
C GLN A 48 -8.37 9.43 10.03
N LEU A 49 -7.12 9.48 9.60
CA LEU A 49 -6.04 8.85 10.35
C LEU A 49 -5.70 9.60 11.65
N SER A 50 -5.98 10.91 11.71
CA SER A 50 -5.83 11.70 12.94
C SER A 50 -6.91 11.37 13.97
N MET A 51 -8.15 11.11 13.51
CA MET A 51 -9.26 10.67 14.36
C MET A 51 -9.10 9.22 14.83
N HIS A 52 -8.40 8.40 14.06
CA HIS A 52 -8.23 6.98 14.30
C HIS A 52 -6.75 6.60 14.33
N PRO A 53 -6.02 6.91 15.41
CA PRO A 53 -4.56 6.74 15.47
C PRO A 53 -4.11 5.26 15.44
N ASP A 54 -5.02 4.33 15.68
CA ASP A 54 -4.82 2.88 15.57
C ASP A 54 -5.00 2.34 14.14
N TRP A 55 -5.56 3.14 13.24
CA TRP A 55 -5.75 2.73 11.85
C TRP A 55 -4.44 2.77 11.06
N ARG A 56 -4.37 1.89 10.08
CA ARG A 56 -3.32 1.84 9.06
C ARG A 56 -3.99 1.77 7.70
N ILE A 57 -3.39 2.43 6.70
CA ILE A 57 -3.88 2.37 5.34
C ILE A 57 -2.76 2.02 4.37
N CYS A 58 -3.15 1.35 3.28
CA CYS A 58 -2.30 1.16 2.11
C CYS A 58 -2.68 2.19 1.06
N LEU A 59 -1.69 2.86 0.48
CA LEU A 59 -1.89 3.85 -0.57
C LEU A 59 -1.39 3.34 -1.91
N GLU A 60 -2.29 3.38 -2.85
CA GLU A 60 -2.06 3.06 -4.25
C GLU A 60 -2.17 4.33 -5.10
N ILE A 61 -1.28 5.27 -4.85
CA ILE A 61 -1.30 6.60 -5.45
C ILE A 61 -0.05 6.81 -6.29
N GLU A 62 -0.22 7.38 -7.47
CA GLU A 62 0.90 7.76 -8.33
C GLU A 62 1.74 8.85 -7.65
N PRO A 63 3.08 8.70 -7.66
CA PRO A 63 3.98 9.59 -6.92
C PRO A 63 3.98 11.04 -7.39
N GLU A 64 3.57 11.31 -8.63
CA GLU A 64 3.41 12.67 -9.17
C GLU A 64 2.34 13.48 -8.40
N THR A 65 1.38 12.79 -7.78
CA THR A 65 0.37 13.41 -6.92
C THR A 65 1.01 14.28 -5.84
N TRP A 66 2.15 13.88 -5.30
CA TRP A 66 2.78 14.56 -4.17
C TRP A 66 3.37 15.92 -4.52
N ASP A 67 3.83 16.13 -5.75
CA ASP A 67 4.20 17.48 -6.23
C ASP A 67 3.00 18.42 -6.21
N THR A 68 1.85 17.90 -6.68
CA THR A 68 0.61 18.66 -6.72
C THR A 68 0.11 18.97 -5.31
N VAL A 69 0.10 17.98 -4.43
CA VAL A 69 -0.32 18.15 -3.02
C VAL A 69 0.60 19.13 -2.29
N TYR A 70 1.91 19.03 -2.50
CA TYR A 70 2.88 19.95 -1.92
C TYR A 70 2.60 21.43 -2.28
N VAL A 71 2.22 21.69 -3.53
CA VAL A 71 1.93 23.04 -4.01
C VAL A 71 0.54 23.51 -3.63
N GLN A 72 -0.47 22.65 -3.78
CA GLN A 72 -1.88 23.06 -3.63
C GLN A 72 -2.38 23.03 -2.18
N THR A 73 -1.84 22.15 -1.36
CA THR A 73 -2.29 21.94 0.03
C THR A 73 -1.10 21.68 0.96
N PRO A 74 -0.20 22.66 1.13
CA PRO A 74 1.04 22.48 1.87
C PRO A 74 0.82 22.07 3.34
N GLU A 75 -0.24 22.56 3.99
CA GLU A 75 -0.57 22.18 5.36
C GLU A 75 -0.97 20.70 5.48
N ALA A 76 -1.84 20.22 4.60
CA ALA A 76 -2.24 18.83 4.54
C ALA A 76 -1.05 17.93 4.21
N TYR A 77 -0.16 18.38 3.30
CA TYR A 77 1.07 17.67 2.97
C TYR A 77 1.98 17.49 4.19
N GLN A 78 2.19 18.54 4.99
CA GLN A 78 3.02 18.46 6.20
C GLN A 78 2.41 17.54 7.27
N GLN A 79 1.10 17.55 7.41
CA GLN A 79 0.39 16.64 8.31
C GLN A 79 0.50 15.21 7.82
N PHE A 80 0.33 14.99 6.53
CA PHE A 80 0.47 13.67 5.91
C PHE A 80 1.87 13.08 6.08
N LYS A 81 2.94 13.89 5.96
CA LYS A 81 4.31 13.45 6.26
C LYS A 81 4.46 12.86 7.66
N LYS A 82 3.77 13.44 8.67
CA LYS A 82 3.79 12.90 10.04
C LYS A 82 3.12 11.53 10.11
N LEU A 83 2.05 11.31 9.34
CA LEU A 83 1.37 10.01 9.26
C LEU A 83 2.24 8.94 8.60
N VAL A 84 3.00 9.32 7.59
CA VAL A 84 3.99 8.42 6.96
C VAL A 84 5.09 8.08 7.98
N ALA A 85 5.67 9.08 8.64
CA ALA A 85 6.70 8.88 9.66
C ALA A 85 6.22 8.03 10.85
N SER A 86 4.94 8.12 11.23
CA SER A 86 4.32 7.27 12.26
C SER A 86 3.96 5.86 11.80
N ARG A 87 4.21 5.53 10.53
CA ARG A 87 3.87 4.25 9.90
C ARG A 87 2.36 3.93 9.90
N GLN A 88 1.52 4.96 9.85
CA GLN A 88 0.10 4.79 9.61
C GLN A 88 -0.22 4.60 8.12
N VAL A 89 0.73 4.89 7.27
CA VAL A 89 0.60 4.80 5.80
C VAL A 89 1.67 3.86 5.26
N GLU A 90 1.24 2.91 4.43
CA GLU A 90 2.09 2.06 3.60
C GLU A 90 1.83 2.39 2.13
N PHE A 91 2.89 2.62 1.34
CA PHE A 91 2.78 2.79 -0.10
C PHE A 91 2.90 1.44 -0.78
N THR A 92 1.93 1.10 -1.62
CA THR A 92 1.86 -0.20 -2.30
C THR A 92 2.04 -0.12 -3.81
N ASN A 93 1.91 1.08 -4.39
CA ASN A 93 2.22 1.31 -5.79
C ASN A 93 3.66 1.85 -5.94
N PRO A 94 4.60 1.02 -6.43
CA PRO A 94 5.97 1.46 -6.68
C PRO A 94 6.18 2.09 -8.05
N THR A 95 5.16 2.05 -8.93
CA THR A 95 5.28 2.49 -10.31
C THR A 95 4.98 3.98 -10.44
N TYR A 96 5.59 4.62 -11.45
CA TYR A 96 5.38 6.06 -11.68
C TYR A 96 3.95 6.38 -12.12
N ALA A 97 3.35 5.56 -12.98
CA ALA A 97 2.06 5.84 -13.61
C ALA A 97 1.14 4.61 -13.76
N GLN A 98 1.24 3.61 -12.91
CA GLN A 98 0.42 2.39 -12.92
C GLN A 98 0.17 1.83 -14.33
N PRO A 99 1.20 1.46 -15.08
CA PRO A 99 1.04 1.03 -16.47
C PRO A 99 0.45 -0.37 -16.55
N TYR A 100 -0.28 -0.65 -17.61
CA TYR A 100 -0.59 -2.03 -17.98
C TYR A 100 0.68 -2.76 -18.40
N CYS A 101 1.27 -3.53 -17.50
CA CYS A 101 2.59 -4.12 -17.68
C CYS A 101 2.71 -5.04 -18.89
N TYR A 102 1.62 -5.65 -19.34
CA TYR A 102 1.61 -6.49 -20.56
C TYR A 102 1.68 -5.68 -21.85
N ASN A 103 1.44 -4.37 -21.83
CA ASN A 103 1.46 -3.49 -22.99
C ASN A 103 2.79 -2.76 -23.19
N ILE A 104 3.74 -2.89 -22.25
CA ILE A 104 5.00 -2.18 -22.29
C ILE A 104 6.18 -3.15 -22.20
N SER A 105 7.36 -2.70 -22.63
CA SER A 105 8.58 -3.50 -22.56
C SER A 105 9.04 -3.73 -21.13
N GLY A 106 9.84 -4.79 -20.90
CA GLY A 106 10.44 -5.06 -19.61
C GLY A 106 11.31 -3.90 -19.11
N GLU A 107 12.06 -3.24 -19.98
CA GLU A 107 12.86 -2.06 -19.66
C GLU A 107 11.95 -0.90 -19.17
N SER A 108 10.81 -0.70 -19.85
CA SER A 108 9.83 0.31 -19.42
C SER A 108 9.25 0.01 -18.05
N ILE A 109 8.98 -1.27 -17.76
CA ILE A 109 8.49 -1.69 -16.43
C ILE A 109 9.55 -1.37 -15.36
N ILE A 110 10.80 -1.73 -15.59
CA ILE A 110 11.90 -1.46 -14.66
C ILE A 110 12.02 0.05 -14.39
N ARG A 111 11.93 0.88 -15.43
CA ARG A 111 11.96 2.34 -15.28
C ARG A 111 10.77 2.89 -14.52
N GLN A 112 9.58 2.34 -14.72
CA GLN A 112 8.39 2.69 -13.94
C GLN A 112 8.63 2.50 -12.44
N PHE A 113 9.22 1.36 -12.05
CA PHE A 113 9.59 1.11 -10.65
C PHE A 113 10.68 2.07 -10.15
N GLN A 114 11.76 2.24 -10.92
CA GLN A 114 12.87 3.12 -10.54
C GLN A 114 12.38 4.56 -10.31
N TYR A 115 11.63 5.11 -11.26
CA TYR A 115 11.15 6.49 -11.18
C TYR A 115 10.09 6.66 -10.10
N GLY A 116 9.16 5.71 -9.98
CA GLY A 116 8.12 5.78 -8.97
C GLY A 116 8.68 5.73 -7.54
N ILE A 117 9.58 4.79 -7.26
CA ILE A 117 10.26 4.68 -5.97
C ILE A 117 11.09 5.94 -5.69
N THR A 118 11.90 6.38 -6.65
CA THR A 118 12.74 7.58 -6.49
C THR A 118 11.90 8.81 -6.19
N LYS A 119 10.79 8.98 -6.92
CA LYS A 119 9.89 10.12 -6.76
C LYS A 119 9.18 10.10 -5.40
N THR A 120 8.69 8.94 -4.98
CA THR A 120 8.07 8.78 -3.65
C THR A 120 9.08 9.10 -2.56
N ASN A 121 10.30 8.58 -2.66
CA ASN A 121 11.34 8.79 -1.65
C ASN A 121 11.87 10.24 -1.63
N ALA A 122 11.73 10.98 -2.73
CA ALA A 122 12.03 12.42 -2.73
C ALA A 122 11.09 13.22 -1.81
N HIS A 123 9.83 12.78 -1.68
CA HIS A 123 8.86 13.37 -0.75
C HIS A 123 8.91 12.76 0.65
N PHE A 124 9.09 11.45 0.74
CA PHE A 124 9.04 10.64 1.96
C PHE A 124 10.25 9.71 2.04
N PRO A 125 11.41 10.21 2.49
CA PRO A 125 12.66 9.44 2.50
C PRO A 125 12.62 8.16 3.35
N GLU A 126 11.70 8.10 4.30
CA GLU A 126 11.50 6.97 5.22
C GLU A 126 10.67 5.82 4.62
N VAL A 127 10.13 6.00 3.41
CA VAL A 127 9.30 4.97 2.78
C VAL A 127 10.15 3.82 2.27
N ASP A 128 9.80 2.62 2.71
CA ASP A 128 10.31 1.36 2.21
C ASP A 128 9.16 0.57 1.58
N PHE A 129 9.31 0.21 0.31
CA PHE A 129 8.31 -0.55 -0.40
C PHE A 129 8.45 -2.05 -0.09
N VAL A 130 7.53 -2.57 0.69
CA VAL A 130 7.52 -3.98 1.13
C VAL A 130 6.47 -4.79 0.41
N THR A 131 5.29 -4.20 0.20
CA THR A 131 4.14 -4.82 -0.43
C THR A 131 3.87 -4.19 -1.78
N TYR A 132 3.68 -5.01 -2.80
CA TYR A 132 3.16 -4.61 -4.09
C TYR A 132 1.65 -4.85 -4.13
N SER A 133 0.88 -3.82 -4.41
CA SER A 133 -0.56 -3.92 -4.65
C SER A 133 -1.00 -2.74 -5.51
N VAL A 134 -1.54 -3.03 -6.68
CA VAL A 134 -2.00 -2.03 -7.65
C VAL A 134 -3.36 -2.48 -8.21
N GLU A 135 -4.27 -1.54 -8.40
CA GLU A 135 -5.63 -1.83 -8.87
C GLU A 135 -5.64 -2.20 -10.35
N GLU A 136 -4.92 -1.45 -11.17
CA GLU A 136 -4.79 -1.74 -12.59
C GLU A 136 -4.08 -3.08 -12.82
N PRO A 137 -4.32 -3.76 -13.93
CA PRO A 137 -3.64 -5.02 -14.24
C PRO A 137 -2.16 -4.79 -14.56
N CYS A 138 -1.43 -4.37 -13.54
CA CYS A 138 0.01 -4.09 -13.57
C CYS A 138 0.83 -5.35 -13.31
N PHE A 139 0.50 -6.46 -13.97
CA PHE A 139 1.25 -7.70 -13.84
C PHE A 139 1.59 -8.31 -15.21
N THR A 140 2.66 -9.06 -15.20
CA THR A 140 3.20 -9.81 -16.34
C THR A 140 3.92 -11.02 -15.79
N SER A 141 4.24 -11.99 -16.64
CA SER A 141 4.93 -13.22 -16.22
C SER A 141 6.30 -12.97 -15.57
N CYS A 142 6.98 -11.87 -15.88
CA CYS A 142 8.26 -11.49 -15.28
C CYS A 142 8.13 -10.64 -13.99
N LEU A 143 6.93 -10.22 -13.61
CA LEU A 143 6.72 -9.37 -12.44
C LEU A 143 7.31 -9.94 -11.15
N PRO A 144 7.17 -11.23 -10.81
CA PRO A 144 7.74 -11.78 -9.59
C PRO A 144 9.27 -11.61 -9.51
N GLN A 145 9.97 -11.73 -10.65
CA GLN A 145 11.41 -11.50 -10.72
C GLN A 145 11.76 -10.03 -10.49
N ILE A 146 10.99 -9.12 -11.09
CA ILE A 146 11.17 -7.68 -10.92
C ILE A 146 10.95 -7.30 -9.46
N LEU A 147 9.84 -7.71 -8.87
CA LEU A 147 9.53 -7.43 -7.47
C LEU A 147 10.64 -7.90 -6.53
N LYS A 148 11.14 -9.12 -6.76
CA LYS A 148 12.25 -9.66 -5.96
C LYS A 148 13.53 -8.81 -6.09
N GLN A 149 13.86 -8.32 -7.27
CA GLN A 149 15.03 -7.47 -7.49
C GLN A 149 14.90 -6.10 -6.83
N PHE A 150 13.70 -5.55 -6.75
CA PHE A 150 13.42 -4.31 -6.03
C PHE A 150 13.21 -4.50 -4.52
N GLY A 151 13.33 -5.73 -3.99
CA GLY A 151 13.28 -6.01 -2.55
C GLY A 151 11.89 -6.23 -1.97
N PHE A 152 10.85 -6.32 -2.80
CA PHE A 152 9.49 -6.62 -2.34
C PHE A 152 9.41 -8.00 -1.69
N LYS A 153 8.65 -8.09 -0.60
CA LYS A 153 8.42 -9.32 0.16
C LYS A 153 7.05 -9.93 -0.12
N TYR A 154 6.08 -9.06 -0.40
CA TYR A 154 4.68 -9.45 -0.59
C TYR A 154 4.13 -8.84 -1.87
N ALA A 155 3.15 -9.53 -2.46
CA ALA A 155 2.40 -9.03 -3.61
C ALA A 155 0.93 -9.43 -3.48
N VAL A 156 0.05 -8.47 -3.68
CA VAL A 156 -1.38 -8.69 -3.85
C VAL A 156 -1.71 -8.38 -5.30
N LEU A 157 -2.05 -9.41 -6.06
CA LEU A 157 -2.43 -9.26 -7.46
C LEU A 157 -3.94 -9.12 -7.52
N LYS A 158 -4.39 -7.90 -7.71
CA LYS A 158 -5.81 -7.58 -7.89
C LYS A 158 -6.23 -7.91 -9.32
N CYS A 159 -7.51 -8.13 -9.51
CA CYS A 159 -8.10 -8.43 -10.81
C CYS A 159 -7.48 -9.64 -11.55
N PRO A 160 -7.23 -10.79 -10.86
CA PRO A 160 -6.58 -11.94 -11.49
C PRO A 160 -7.43 -12.57 -12.61
N ASN A 161 -8.73 -12.30 -12.61
CA ASN A 161 -9.70 -12.88 -13.55
C ASN A 161 -10.22 -11.85 -14.56
N THR A 162 -9.59 -10.70 -14.70
CA THR A 162 -9.97 -9.80 -15.77
C THR A 162 -9.49 -10.35 -17.10
N CYS A 163 -10.28 -10.15 -18.14
CA CYS A 163 -9.97 -10.53 -19.53
C CYS A 163 -8.67 -9.91 -20.08
N TRP A 164 -7.93 -9.21 -19.27
CA TRP A 164 -6.66 -8.57 -19.60
C TRP A 164 -5.45 -9.49 -19.53
N GLY A 165 -5.59 -10.66 -18.92
CA GLY A 165 -4.51 -11.59 -18.68
C GLY A 165 -4.72 -12.95 -19.36
N GLY A 166 -5.35 -12.95 -20.51
CA GLY A 166 -5.59 -14.16 -21.28
C GLY A 166 -4.33 -14.92 -21.65
#